data_e86041b24ebeb00d75b090e56537ea78
#
_entry.id   e86041b24ebeb00d75b090e56537ea78
#
_cell.length_a   1.000
_cell.length_b   1.000
_cell.length_c   1.000
_cell.angle_alpha   90.00
_cell.angle_beta   90.00
_cell.angle_gamma   90.00
#
_symmetry.space_group_name_H-M   'P 1'
#
loop_
_entity.id
_entity.type
_entity.pdbx_description
1 polymer ?
#
loop_
_entity_poly.entity_id
_entity_poly.type
_entity_poly.pdbx_seq_one_letter_code
_entity_poly.pdbx_strand_id
1 'polypeptide(L)'
;MPYDINGKIDLELQSGNSYLLEIITTDFNRTTSQRSFLSIEKNGLNSRENFILRDSKTKLPLLKNYLKQNEAFILEYNEASIKTIYVKYYSRNYPVAMVPFETEPQKPLDMDADSVFSFDLDQNSSFSFSKKGFYHFYADTNNQNGFTLFIYDENFPYSKSPKDLISPLIYITNKEEFEKLQRAANEKEAVDKFWLQLGGNPERAKELIRIYYNRIKEANEYFSSYLEGWKSDRGIIFTIFGSPDIVYKYHNSEIWIYGEENNLMSLNFTFLKLENPFTDNDFSLDRSPVYSNNWYQAVDIWRQGRVY
;
A
#
# COMPACT_ATOMS: atom_id res chain seq x y z
N MET A 1 18.44 10.83 9.70
CA MET A 1 17.25 10.08 10.12
C MET A 1 16.05 10.95 9.79
N PRO A 2 15.00 10.43 9.17
CA PRO A 2 13.76 11.17 9.06
C PRO A 2 13.21 11.37 10.48
N TYR A 3 12.80 12.58 10.79
CA TYR A 3 12.13 12.88 12.06
C TYR A 3 10.62 12.74 11.81
N ASP A 4 9.98 11.82 12.51
CA ASP A 4 8.53 11.74 12.54
C ASP A 4 7.99 12.83 13.45
N ILE A 5 7.12 13.67 12.93
CA ILE A 5 6.41 14.69 13.69
C ILE A 5 5.02 14.11 14.00
N ASN A 6 4.75 13.88 15.28
CA ASN A 6 3.47 13.38 15.74
C ASN A 6 2.73 14.50 16.50
N GLY A 7 1.45 14.63 16.23
CA GLY A 7 0.60 15.60 16.91
C GLY A 7 -0.84 15.11 17.00
N LYS A 8 -1.63 15.77 17.87
CA LYS A 8 -3.07 15.54 18.00
C LYS A 8 -3.79 16.85 17.74
N ILE A 9 -4.82 16.79 16.92
CA ILE A 9 -5.74 17.90 16.67
C ILE A 9 -7.13 17.40 17.02
N ASP A 10 -7.78 18.05 17.99
CA ASP A 10 -9.17 17.75 18.33
C ASP A 10 -10.10 18.55 17.41
N LEU A 11 -11.02 17.87 16.73
CA LEU A 11 -11.99 18.46 15.83
C LEU A 11 -13.39 18.31 16.44
N GLU A 12 -14.11 19.42 16.55
CA GLU A 12 -15.53 19.40 16.93
C GLU A 12 -16.37 19.18 15.67
N LEU A 13 -16.95 17.99 15.54
CA LEU A 13 -17.78 17.60 14.41
C LEU A 13 -19.24 17.43 14.86
N GLN A 14 -20.18 17.91 14.04
CA GLN A 14 -21.61 17.70 14.26
C GLN A 14 -22.01 16.31 13.77
N SER A 15 -22.79 15.60 14.57
CA SER A 15 -23.36 14.32 14.18
C SER A 15 -24.27 14.46 12.96
N GLY A 16 -24.22 13.53 12.04
CA GLY A 16 -25.05 13.52 10.84
C GLY A 16 -24.43 14.19 9.61
N ASN A 17 -23.25 14.79 9.74
CA ASN A 17 -22.54 15.42 8.64
C ASN A 17 -21.31 14.62 8.22
N SER A 18 -21.02 14.63 6.92
CA SER A 18 -19.74 14.17 6.37
C SER A 18 -18.83 15.37 6.15
N TYR A 19 -17.56 15.20 6.44
CA TYR A 19 -16.54 16.24 6.32
C TYR A 19 -15.39 15.76 5.46
N LEU A 20 -14.85 16.65 4.65
CA LEU A 20 -13.58 16.45 3.97
C LEU A 20 -12.54 17.36 4.64
N LEU A 21 -11.58 16.76 5.33
CA LEU A 21 -10.45 17.49 5.92
C LEU A 21 -9.33 17.57 4.89
N GLU A 22 -8.96 18.77 4.50
CA GLU A 22 -7.76 19.06 3.72
C GLU A 22 -6.62 19.39 4.66
N ILE A 23 -5.54 18.64 4.62
CA ILE A 23 -4.33 18.84 5.41
C ILE A 23 -3.25 19.35 4.46
N ILE A 24 -2.75 20.56 4.71
CA ILE A 24 -1.65 21.15 3.96
C ILE A 24 -0.40 21.13 4.84
N THR A 25 0.58 20.35 4.44
CA THR A 25 1.89 20.28 5.09
C THR A 25 2.89 21.10 4.28
N THR A 26 3.54 22.10 4.89
CA THR A 26 4.50 22.97 4.22
C THR A 26 5.89 22.79 4.81
N ASP A 27 6.86 22.47 3.95
CA ASP A 27 8.29 22.57 4.27
C ASP A 27 8.76 24.00 3.99
N PHE A 28 8.94 24.78 5.05
CA PHE A 28 9.37 26.18 4.93
C PHE A 28 10.80 26.34 4.41
N ASN A 29 11.65 25.31 4.55
CA ASN A 29 13.03 25.38 4.06
C ASN A 29 13.09 25.16 2.55
N ARG A 30 12.22 24.30 2.01
CA ARG A 30 12.16 23.99 0.58
C ARG A 30 11.07 24.74 -0.16
N THR A 31 10.23 25.50 0.56
CA THR A 31 9.05 26.18 -0.01
C THR A 31 8.10 25.27 -0.79
N THR A 32 8.02 24.01 -0.38
CA THR A 32 7.15 23.00 -0.98
C THR A 32 5.98 22.69 -0.06
N SER A 33 4.81 22.48 -0.64
CA SER A 33 3.62 22.08 0.11
C SER A 33 3.05 20.78 -0.43
N GLN A 34 2.58 19.92 0.48
CA GLN A 34 1.88 18.69 0.16
C GLN A 34 0.46 18.76 0.70
N ARG A 35 -0.51 18.30 -0.09
CA ARG A 35 -1.90 18.16 0.32
C ARG A 35 -2.23 16.71 0.59
N SER A 36 -3.03 16.50 1.62
CA SER A 36 -3.62 15.20 1.95
C SER A 36 -5.09 15.41 2.28
N PHE A 37 -5.93 14.43 1.92
CA PHE A 37 -7.36 14.51 2.16
C PHE A 37 -7.79 13.34 3.05
N LEU A 38 -8.64 13.64 4.02
CA LEU A 38 -9.24 12.66 4.92
C LEU A 38 -10.74 12.89 4.96
N SER A 39 -11.51 11.88 4.57
CA SER A 39 -12.96 11.90 4.72
C SER A 39 -13.31 11.46 6.14
N ILE A 40 -14.11 12.25 6.85
CA ILE A 40 -14.56 11.99 8.20
C ILE A 40 -16.09 11.94 8.19
N GLU A 41 -16.65 10.80 8.61
CA GLU A 41 -18.08 10.63 8.78
C GLU A 41 -18.39 10.38 10.24
N LYS A 42 -18.95 11.39 10.92
CA LYS A 42 -19.36 11.23 12.33
C LYS A 42 -20.75 10.60 12.43
N ASN A 43 -20.97 9.49 11.79
CA ASN A 43 -22.29 8.87 11.66
C ASN A 43 -22.33 7.43 12.13
N GLY A 44 -22.09 7.20 13.36
CA GLY A 44 -22.42 5.89 13.90
C GLY A 44 -21.25 5.16 14.54
N LEU A 45 -21.61 4.03 15.10
CA LEU A 45 -20.72 3.18 15.89
C LEU A 45 -19.53 2.66 15.11
N ASN A 46 -19.65 2.52 13.79
CA ASN A 46 -18.59 1.99 12.93
C ASN A 46 -17.67 3.06 12.34
N SER A 47 -17.75 4.31 12.75
CA SER A 47 -16.79 5.33 12.30
C SER A 47 -15.37 4.93 12.67
N ARG A 48 -14.46 5.03 11.70
CA ARG A 48 -13.05 4.64 11.83
C ARG A 48 -12.36 5.37 12.99
N GLU A 49 -12.75 6.62 13.25
CA GLU A 49 -12.24 7.49 14.29
C GLU A 49 -12.53 6.97 15.71
N ASN A 50 -13.49 6.07 15.85
CA ASN A 50 -13.79 5.44 17.14
C ASN A 50 -12.77 4.37 17.53
N PHE A 51 -11.97 3.88 16.58
CA PHE A 51 -10.99 2.82 16.81
C PHE A 51 -9.59 3.41 16.94
N ILE A 52 -8.92 3.18 18.05
CA ILE A 52 -7.54 3.62 18.29
C ILE A 52 -6.66 2.40 18.54
N LEU A 53 -5.68 2.20 17.66
CA LEU A 53 -4.62 1.21 17.85
C LEU A 53 -3.51 1.80 18.71
N ARG A 54 -3.04 1.03 19.70
CA ARG A 54 -1.87 1.37 20.51
C ARG A 54 -0.85 0.26 20.52
N ASP A 55 0.39 0.65 20.56
CA ASP A 55 1.49 -0.29 20.83
C ASP A 55 1.31 -0.92 22.21
N SER A 56 1.44 -2.25 22.29
CA SER A 56 1.17 -2.98 23.54
C SER A 56 2.16 -2.66 24.68
N LYS A 57 3.38 -2.23 24.34
CA LYS A 57 4.46 -1.94 25.30
C LYS A 57 4.49 -0.47 25.72
N THR A 58 4.49 0.42 24.73
CA THR A 58 4.64 1.87 24.96
C THR A 58 3.31 2.55 25.24
N LYS A 59 2.17 1.91 24.92
CA LYS A 59 0.82 2.47 25.01
C LYS A 59 0.58 3.68 24.12
N LEU A 60 1.53 4.04 23.28
CA LEU A 60 1.39 5.15 22.33
C LEU A 60 0.50 4.76 21.15
N PRO A 61 -0.29 5.69 20.60
CA PRO A 61 -1.08 5.44 19.40
C PRO A 61 -0.20 5.01 18.23
N LEU A 62 -0.64 3.99 17.53
CA LEU A 62 -0.04 3.55 16.27
C LEU A 62 -0.69 4.33 15.13
N LEU A 63 0.10 5.13 14.41
CA LEU A 63 -0.37 5.95 13.29
C LEU A 63 -0.41 5.16 11.96
N LYS A 64 -0.08 3.87 12.00
CA LYS A 64 -0.15 2.94 10.88
C LYS A 64 -1.34 1.99 11.06
N ASN A 65 -1.97 1.61 9.97
CA ASN A 65 -3.06 0.62 9.96
C ASN A 65 -2.58 -0.78 9.56
N TYR A 66 -1.28 -1.06 9.72
CA TYR A 66 -0.72 -2.38 9.49
C TYR A 66 0.22 -2.79 10.63
N LEU A 67 0.26 -4.09 10.89
CA LEU A 67 1.17 -4.74 11.83
C LEU A 67 1.81 -5.96 11.17
N LYS A 68 2.84 -6.49 11.82
CA LYS A 68 3.45 -7.76 11.45
C LYS A 68 2.70 -8.91 12.12
N GLN A 69 2.84 -10.12 11.58
CA GLN A 69 2.33 -11.32 12.24
C GLN A 69 2.84 -11.40 13.67
N ASN A 70 1.97 -11.74 14.61
CA ASN A 70 2.24 -11.84 16.04
C ASN A 70 2.70 -10.54 16.74
N GLU A 71 2.69 -9.39 16.05
CA GLU A 71 2.90 -8.09 16.69
C GLU A 71 1.71 -7.76 17.59
N ALA A 72 1.99 -7.50 18.87
CA ALA A 72 0.97 -7.28 19.86
C ALA A 72 0.51 -5.82 19.87
N PHE A 73 -0.79 -5.60 19.95
CA PHE A 73 -1.42 -4.28 19.98
C PHE A 73 -2.55 -4.24 21.00
N ILE A 74 -2.98 -3.04 21.36
CA ILE A 74 -4.20 -2.77 22.12
C ILE A 74 -5.17 -2.05 21.19
N LEU A 75 -6.42 -2.46 21.21
CA LEU A 75 -7.51 -1.77 20.54
C LEU A 75 -8.36 -1.03 21.57
N GLU A 76 -8.43 0.28 21.44
CA GLU A 76 -9.37 1.13 22.19
C GLU A 76 -10.52 1.54 21.28
N TYR A 77 -11.68 1.71 21.88
CA TYR A 77 -12.87 2.16 21.21
C TYR A 77 -13.51 3.31 22.01
N ASN A 78 -13.81 4.42 21.35
CA ASN A 78 -14.18 5.66 22.02
C ASN A 78 -15.59 5.66 22.66
N GLU A 79 -16.48 4.73 22.28
CA GLU A 79 -17.84 4.65 22.81
C GLU A 79 -17.91 3.66 23.98
N ALA A 80 -17.97 4.18 25.20
CA ALA A 80 -17.95 3.38 26.45
C ALA A 80 -19.15 2.40 26.59
N SER A 81 -20.24 2.60 25.87
CA SER A 81 -21.42 1.72 25.87
C SER A 81 -21.19 0.43 25.12
N ILE A 82 -20.25 0.37 24.20
CA ILE A 82 -19.92 -0.79 23.40
C ILE A 82 -18.85 -1.62 24.09
N LYS A 83 -19.18 -2.86 24.38
CA LYS A 83 -18.26 -3.82 25.05
C LYS A 83 -17.74 -4.88 24.10
N THR A 84 -18.45 -5.17 23.03
CA THR A 84 -18.09 -6.23 22.09
C THR A 84 -17.80 -5.64 20.72
N ILE A 85 -16.67 -6.02 20.13
CA ILE A 85 -16.27 -5.69 18.77
C ILE A 85 -16.31 -6.95 17.92
N TYR A 86 -16.88 -6.83 16.74
CA TYR A 86 -16.90 -7.88 15.73
C TYR A 86 -15.75 -7.68 14.75
N VAL A 87 -15.25 -8.79 14.21
CA VAL A 87 -14.13 -8.80 13.28
C VAL A 87 -14.44 -9.71 12.12
N LYS A 88 -14.31 -9.19 10.90
CA LYS A 88 -14.29 -9.97 9.66
C LYS A 88 -12.84 -10.19 9.27
N TYR A 89 -12.45 -11.42 9.02
CA TYR A 89 -11.12 -11.77 8.55
C TYR A 89 -11.15 -12.17 7.08
N TYR A 90 -10.14 -11.72 6.34
CA TYR A 90 -9.94 -11.96 4.93
C TYR A 90 -8.48 -12.40 4.67
N SER A 91 -8.30 -13.61 4.17
CA SER A 91 -6.96 -14.22 3.91
C SER A 91 -6.52 -14.09 2.46
N ARG A 92 -7.23 -13.33 1.65
CA ARG A 92 -7.12 -13.35 0.19
C ARG A 92 -5.76 -12.93 -0.33
N ASN A 93 -5.29 -13.69 -1.32
CA ASN A 93 -4.10 -13.35 -2.08
C ASN A 93 -4.57 -12.73 -3.41
N TYR A 94 -4.51 -11.41 -3.48
CA TYR A 94 -4.88 -10.67 -4.69
C TYR A 94 -3.79 -10.78 -5.75
N PRO A 95 -4.16 -10.82 -7.05
CA PRO A 95 -3.20 -10.78 -8.14
C PRO A 95 -2.43 -9.45 -8.13
N VAL A 96 -1.26 -9.47 -8.74
CA VAL A 96 -0.51 -8.23 -9.00
C VAL A 96 -1.25 -7.37 -10.03
N ALA A 97 -1.04 -6.05 -9.96
CA ALA A 97 -1.60 -5.13 -10.94
C ALA A 97 -1.18 -5.50 -12.36
N MET A 98 -2.10 -5.34 -13.29
CA MET A 98 -1.83 -5.49 -14.73
C MET A 98 -0.96 -4.34 -15.24
N VAL A 99 -0.29 -4.53 -16.36
CA VAL A 99 0.51 -3.49 -17.00
C VAL A 99 -0.37 -2.29 -17.42
N PRO A 100 0.17 -1.07 -17.54
CA PRO A 100 -0.62 0.16 -17.68
C PRO A 100 -1.40 0.28 -18.98
N PHE A 101 -1.09 -0.53 -19.98
CA PHE A 101 -1.75 -0.53 -21.29
C PHE A 101 -2.79 -1.64 -21.48
N GLU A 102 -2.94 -2.53 -20.49
CA GLU A 102 -3.94 -3.60 -20.52
C GLU A 102 -5.26 -3.08 -19.93
N THR A 103 -6.29 -3.00 -20.79
CA THR A 103 -7.56 -2.36 -20.46
C THR A 103 -8.67 -3.33 -20.05
N GLU A 104 -8.32 -4.60 -19.77
CA GLU A 104 -9.33 -5.55 -19.26
C GLU A 104 -9.89 -5.06 -17.91
N PRO A 105 -11.20 -5.23 -17.69
CA PRO A 105 -11.81 -4.84 -16.43
C PRO A 105 -11.21 -5.62 -15.26
N GLN A 106 -10.82 -4.93 -14.20
CA GLN A 106 -10.43 -5.59 -12.96
C GLN A 106 -11.64 -6.27 -12.33
N LYS A 107 -11.41 -7.44 -11.74
CA LYS A 107 -12.46 -8.13 -10.98
C LYS A 107 -12.83 -7.30 -9.75
N PRO A 108 -14.12 -7.14 -9.44
CA PRO A 108 -14.55 -6.49 -8.22
C PRO A 108 -13.90 -7.12 -6.99
N LEU A 109 -13.66 -6.30 -5.98
CA LEU A 109 -13.19 -6.78 -4.68
C LEU A 109 -14.26 -7.70 -4.08
N ASP A 110 -13.85 -8.92 -3.72
CA ASP A 110 -14.74 -9.84 -3.03
C ASP A 110 -14.85 -9.41 -1.56
N MET A 111 -16.07 -9.12 -1.14
CA MET A 111 -16.41 -8.58 0.18
C MET A 111 -16.80 -9.66 1.19
N ASP A 112 -16.88 -10.94 0.78
CA ASP A 112 -17.24 -12.03 1.67
C ASP A 112 -16.07 -12.38 2.59
N ALA A 113 -16.30 -12.39 3.89
CA ALA A 113 -15.29 -12.73 4.88
C ALA A 113 -15.02 -14.23 4.93
N ASP A 114 -13.74 -14.62 5.09
CA ASP A 114 -13.37 -16.02 5.31
C ASP A 114 -13.78 -16.52 6.70
N SER A 115 -13.82 -15.62 7.68
CA SER A 115 -14.36 -15.90 9.01
C SER A 115 -14.81 -14.64 9.72
N VAL A 116 -15.75 -14.81 10.65
CA VAL A 116 -16.25 -13.74 11.52
C VAL A 116 -16.13 -14.23 12.96
N PHE A 117 -15.63 -13.34 13.82
CA PHE A 117 -15.55 -13.59 15.26
C PHE A 117 -15.76 -12.28 16.02
N SER A 118 -15.87 -12.37 17.32
CA SER A 118 -16.00 -11.20 18.21
C SER A 118 -15.12 -11.37 19.44
N PHE A 119 -14.82 -10.26 20.09
CA PHE A 119 -14.17 -10.22 21.39
C PHE A 119 -14.69 -9.06 22.22
N ASP A 120 -14.61 -9.22 23.53
CA ASP A 120 -14.99 -8.17 24.44
C ASP A 120 -13.81 -7.20 24.65
N LEU A 121 -14.11 -5.90 24.61
CA LEU A 121 -13.14 -4.87 24.88
C LEU A 121 -12.88 -4.80 26.38
N ASP A 122 -11.73 -5.26 26.82
CA ASP A 122 -11.21 -5.00 28.14
C ASP A 122 -10.06 -3.98 27.99
N GLN A 123 -10.07 -2.92 28.78
CA GLN A 123 -9.21 -1.73 28.66
C GLN A 123 -7.69 -2.03 28.64
N ASN A 124 -7.28 -3.25 28.99
CA ASN A 124 -5.88 -3.66 29.02
C ASN A 124 -5.58 -4.91 28.19
N SER A 125 -6.54 -5.45 27.46
CA SER A 125 -6.31 -6.65 26.67
C SER A 125 -5.40 -6.37 25.47
N SER A 126 -4.33 -7.15 25.40
CA SER A 126 -3.41 -7.11 24.25
C SER A 126 -3.80 -8.21 23.28
N PHE A 127 -3.92 -7.85 22.01
CA PHE A 127 -4.27 -8.75 20.92
C PHE A 127 -3.06 -8.96 20.00
N SER A 128 -3.03 -10.08 19.31
CA SER A 128 -2.11 -10.33 18.22
C SER A 128 -2.73 -11.28 17.20
N PHE A 129 -2.36 -11.14 15.94
CA PHE A 129 -2.84 -12.01 14.87
C PHE A 129 -1.67 -12.77 14.23
N SER A 130 -1.83 -14.10 14.14
CA SER A 130 -0.82 -14.98 13.55
C SER A 130 -1.01 -15.21 12.05
N LYS A 131 -2.21 -14.96 11.51
CA LYS A 131 -2.53 -15.15 10.09
C LYS A 131 -2.39 -13.84 9.32
N LYS A 132 -1.73 -13.89 8.16
CA LYS A 132 -1.70 -12.80 7.19
C LYS A 132 -3.07 -12.54 6.61
N GLY A 133 -3.30 -11.30 6.19
CA GLY A 133 -4.54 -10.85 5.61
C GLY A 133 -4.99 -9.53 6.22
N PHE A 134 -6.25 -9.26 6.20
CA PHE A 134 -6.77 -8.08 6.85
C PHE A 134 -7.97 -8.41 7.73
N TYR A 135 -8.08 -7.63 8.79
CA TYR A 135 -9.07 -7.76 9.85
C TYR A 135 -9.88 -6.49 9.90
N HIS A 136 -11.17 -6.58 9.59
CA HIS A 136 -12.08 -5.46 9.58
C HIS A 136 -12.93 -5.46 10.85
N PHE A 137 -12.74 -4.44 11.68
CA PHE A 137 -13.38 -4.27 13.00
C PHE A 137 -14.61 -3.40 12.87
N TYR A 138 -15.71 -3.80 13.47
CA TYR A 138 -16.96 -3.06 13.50
C TYR A 138 -17.73 -3.32 14.81
N ALA A 139 -18.50 -2.32 15.25
CA ALA A 139 -19.31 -2.39 16.46
C ALA A 139 -20.78 -2.65 16.17
N ASP A 140 -21.28 -2.16 15.01
CA ASP A 140 -22.65 -2.36 14.55
C ASP A 140 -22.67 -3.25 13.30
N THR A 141 -23.43 -4.34 13.37
CA THR A 141 -23.55 -5.34 12.30
C THR A 141 -24.38 -4.88 11.10
N ASN A 142 -25.11 -3.76 11.22
CA ASN A 142 -25.95 -3.22 10.17
C ASN A 142 -25.21 -2.34 9.15
N ASN A 143 -23.94 -2.05 9.40
CA ASN A 143 -23.12 -1.16 8.56
C ASN A 143 -21.81 -1.87 8.18
N GLN A 144 -21.33 -1.62 6.95
CA GLN A 144 -20.09 -2.19 6.44
C GLN A 144 -18.84 -1.33 6.79
N ASN A 145 -19.03 -0.11 7.28
CA ASN A 145 -17.94 0.74 7.73
C ASN A 145 -17.24 0.15 8.95
N GLY A 146 -16.04 0.60 9.23
CA GLY A 146 -15.26 0.13 10.35
C GLY A 146 -13.80 0.56 10.25
N PHE A 147 -12.98 -0.12 11.02
CA PHE A 147 -11.55 0.05 11.01
C PHE A 147 -10.89 -1.22 10.47
N THR A 148 -9.95 -1.10 9.54
CA THR A 148 -9.23 -2.26 8.99
C THR A 148 -7.77 -2.24 9.42
N LEU A 149 -7.32 -3.38 9.96
CA LEU A 149 -5.95 -3.66 10.30
C LEU A 149 -5.38 -4.69 9.31
N PHE A 150 -4.28 -4.35 8.65
CA PHE A 150 -3.58 -5.22 7.73
C PHE A 150 -2.45 -5.96 8.45
N ILE A 151 -2.34 -7.27 8.26
CA ILE A 151 -1.29 -8.10 8.86
C ILE A 151 -0.40 -8.65 7.76
N TYR A 152 0.86 -8.20 7.76
CA TYR A 152 1.88 -8.61 6.81
C TYR A 152 2.93 -9.52 7.43
N ASP A 153 3.85 -10.02 6.59
CA ASP A 153 4.99 -10.83 7.01
C ASP A 153 5.93 -10.06 7.94
N GLU A 154 6.74 -10.80 8.71
CA GLU A 154 7.74 -10.20 9.59
C GLU A 154 8.73 -9.27 8.87
N ASN A 155 9.03 -9.57 7.62
CA ASN A 155 9.98 -8.78 6.83
C ASN A 155 9.39 -7.50 6.25
N PHE A 156 8.06 -7.39 6.17
CA PHE A 156 7.41 -6.21 5.61
C PHE A 156 7.93 -4.91 6.27
N PRO A 157 8.21 -3.85 5.50
CA PRO A 157 7.97 -3.68 4.06
C PRO A 157 9.08 -4.20 3.12
N TYR A 158 10.11 -4.86 3.66
CA TYR A 158 11.26 -5.35 2.91
C TYR A 158 11.01 -6.71 2.26
N SER A 159 11.56 -6.92 1.07
CA SER A 159 11.66 -8.24 0.42
C SER A 159 12.94 -8.92 0.89
N LYS A 160 12.86 -9.91 1.76
CA LYS A 160 14.02 -10.62 2.31
C LYS A 160 14.05 -12.10 2.00
N SER A 161 12.90 -12.76 1.90
CA SER A 161 12.87 -14.17 1.51
C SER A 161 13.12 -14.30 -0.01
N PRO A 162 13.70 -15.41 -0.49
CA PRO A 162 13.89 -15.62 -1.92
C PRO A 162 12.59 -15.47 -2.73
N LYS A 163 11.47 -15.94 -2.20
CA LYS A 163 10.16 -15.78 -2.82
C LYS A 163 9.73 -14.31 -2.94
N ASP A 164 10.00 -13.50 -1.90
CA ASP A 164 9.70 -12.06 -1.92
C ASP A 164 10.59 -11.32 -2.94
N LEU A 165 11.79 -11.84 -3.20
CA LEU A 165 12.69 -11.29 -4.21
C LEU A 165 12.26 -11.68 -5.63
N ILE A 166 11.72 -12.87 -5.85
CA ILE A 166 11.29 -13.34 -7.18
C ILE A 166 9.98 -12.66 -7.60
N SER A 167 9.01 -12.58 -6.71
CA SER A 167 7.65 -12.14 -7.06
C SER A 167 7.59 -10.80 -7.79
N PRO A 168 8.29 -9.72 -7.35
CA PRO A 168 8.25 -8.44 -8.04
C PRO A 168 8.95 -8.43 -9.42
N LEU A 169 9.81 -9.43 -9.71
CA LEU A 169 10.50 -9.51 -11.00
C LEU A 169 9.55 -9.77 -12.17
N ILE A 170 8.29 -10.10 -11.90
CA ILE A 170 7.26 -10.29 -12.93
C ILE A 170 7.16 -9.09 -13.90
N TYR A 171 7.48 -7.88 -13.45
CA TYR A 171 7.37 -6.67 -14.27
C TYR A 171 8.54 -6.43 -15.22
N ILE A 172 9.69 -7.06 -14.96
CA ILE A 172 10.91 -6.90 -15.78
C ILE A 172 11.39 -8.21 -16.42
N THR A 173 10.60 -9.29 -16.30
CA THR A 173 10.86 -10.58 -16.91
C THR A 173 9.80 -10.90 -17.96
N ASN A 174 10.16 -11.76 -18.93
CA ASN A 174 9.15 -12.42 -19.73
C ASN A 174 8.60 -13.65 -18.97
N LYS A 175 7.54 -14.25 -19.51
CA LYS A 175 6.85 -15.39 -18.89
C LYS A 175 7.79 -16.57 -18.63
N GLU A 176 8.62 -16.93 -19.59
CA GLU A 176 9.52 -18.08 -19.46
C GLU A 176 10.62 -17.84 -18.42
N GLU A 177 11.17 -16.63 -18.38
CA GLU A 177 12.16 -16.22 -17.38
C GLU A 177 11.56 -16.26 -15.98
N PHE A 178 10.35 -15.70 -15.83
CA PHE A 178 9.66 -15.68 -14.55
C PHE A 178 9.33 -17.09 -14.04
N GLU A 179 8.82 -17.97 -14.92
CA GLU A 179 8.56 -19.36 -14.55
C GLU A 179 9.84 -20.13 -14.18
N LYS A 180 10.97 -19.86 -14.84
CA LYS A 180 12.27 -20.44 -14.46
C LYS A 180 12.71 -19.98 -13.07
N LEU A 181 12.54 -18.71 -12.75
CA LEU A 181 12.86 -18.19 -11.42
C LEU A 181 11.99 -18.86 -10.33
N GLN A 182 10.69 -18.98 -10.59
CA GLN A 182 9.74 -19.59 -9.63
C GLN A 182 9.98 -21.11 -9.40
N ARG A 183 10.49 -21.82 -10.41
CA ARG A 183 10.75 -23.27 -10.34
C ARG A 183 12.18 -23.61 -9.96
N ALA A 184 13.03 -22.63 -9.69
CA ALA A 184 14.42 -22.86 -9.37
C ALA A 184 14.58 -23.63 -8.06
N ALA A 185 15.40 -24.69 -8.06
CA ALA A 185 15.68 -25.46 -6.85
C ALA A 185 16.44 -24.63 -5.79
N ASN A 186 17.23 -23.66 -6.22
CA ASN A 186 17.87 -22.65 -5.39
C ASN A 186 17.41 -21.26 -5.84
N GLU A 187 16.32 -20.79 -5.26
CA GLU A 187 15.69 -19.52 -5.60
C GLU A 187 16.66 -18.33 -5.45
N LYS A 188 17.47 -18.32 -4.38
CA LYS A 188 18.43 -17.24 -4.16
C LYS A 188 19.49 -17.18 -5.24
N GLU A 189 20.06 -18.29 -5.61
CA GLU A 189 21.04 -18.37 -6.70
C GLU A 189 20.45 -17.95 -8.05
N ALA A 190 19.18 -18.30 -8.29
CA ALA A 190 18.47 -17.90 -9.50
C ALA A 190 18.30 -16.38 -9.59
N VAL A 191 17.92 -15.73 -8.49
CA VAL A 191 17.83 -14.27 -8.40
C VAL A 191 19.19 -13.61 -8.59
N ASP A 192 20.22 -14.11 -7.93
CA ASP A 192 21.59 -13.57 -8.04
C ASP A 192 22.10 -13.67 -9.50
N LYS A 193 21.87 -14.80 -10.17
CA LYS A 193 22.21 -14.99 -11.60
C LYS A 193 21.44 -14.05 -12.52
N PHE A 194 20.13 -13.89 -12.28
CA PHE A 194 19.29 -12.96 -13.04
C PHE A 194 19.86 -11.54 -13.01
N TRP A 195 20.12 -11.02 -11.81
CA TRP A 195 20.65 -9.67 -11.65
C TRP A 195 22.08 -9.51 -12.19
N LEU A 196 22.91 -10.54 -12.05
CA LEU A 196 24.27 -10.54 -12.59
C LEU A 196 24.25 -10.50 -14.13
N GLN A 197 23.32 -11.20 -14.77
CA GLN A 197 23.14 -11.15 -16.24
C GLN A 197 22.72 -9.76 -16.72
N LEU A 198 21.80 -9.10 -16.00
CA LEU A 198 21.38 -7.74 -16.35
C LEU A 198 22.48 -6.70 -16.11
N GLY A 199 23.20 -6.81 -14.99
CA GLY A 199 24.24 -5.86 -14.62
C GLY A 199 25.56 -6.05 -15.38
N GLY A 200 25.82 -7.24 -15.90
CA GLY A 200 27.06 -7.61 -16.59
C GLY A 200 28.27 -7.75 -15.66
N ASN A 201 28.23 -7.20 -14.47
CA ASN A 201 29.26 -7.34 -13.44
C ASN A 201 28.64 -7.23 -12.03
N PRO A 202 29.34 -7.69 -10.95
CA PRO A 202 28.79 -7.72 -9.61
C PRO A 202 28.46 -6.35 -9.02
N GLU A 203 29.24 -5.33 -9.30
CA GLU A 203 29.04 -3.97 -8.77
C GLU A 203 27.74 -3.37 -9.30
N ARG A 204 27.54 -3.48 -10.61
CA ARG A 204 26.33 -2.99 -11.27
C ARG A 204 25.09 -3.80 -10.85
N ALA A 205 25.23 -5.13 -10.75
CA ALA A 205 24.16 -6.00 -10.27
C ALA A 205 23.70 -5.58 -8.83
N LYS A 206 24.65 -5.32 -7.93
CA LYS A 206 24.35 -4.82 -6.58
C LYS A 206 23.59 -3.50 -6.59
N GLU A 207 23.99 -2.59 -7.44
CA GLU A 207 23.33 -1.28 -7.57
C GLU A 207 21.88 -1.44 -8.04
N LEU A 208 21.66 -2.25 -9.09
CA LEU A 208 20.33 -2.53 -9.61
C LEU A 208 19.43 -3.20 -8.55
N ILE A 209 19.91 -4.21 -7.85
CA ILE A 209 19.23 -4.87 -6.75
C ILE A 209 18.82 -3.83 -5.70
N ARG A 210 19.76 -2.99 -5.25
CA ARG A 210 19.51 -1.98 -4.23
C ARG A 210 18.41 -1.01 -4.65
N ILE A 211 18.45 -0.51 -5.89
CA ILE A 211 17.47 0.45 -6.38
C ILE A 211 16.11 -0.22 -6.56
N TYR A 212 16.06 -1.39 -7.20
CA TYR A 212 14.82 -2.09 -7.47
C TYR A 212 14.06 -2.45 -6.19
N TYR A 213 14.74 -3.11 -5.25
CA TYR A 213 14.09 -3.52 -3.99
C TYR A 213 13.88 -2.39 -3.01
N ASN A 214 14.62 -1.27 -3.15
CA ASN A 214 14.26 -0.06 -2.42
C ASN A 214 12.95 0.55 -2.94
N ARG A 215 12.73 0.57 -4.26
CA ARG A 215 11.44 0.99 -4.85
C ARG A 215 10.29 0.06 -4.41
N ILE A 216 10.53 -1.26 -4.33
CA ILE A 216 9.55 -2.22 -3.80
C ILE A 216 9.21 -1.91 -2.33
N LYS A 217 10.23 -1.67 -1.50
CA LYS A 217 10.05 -1.28 -0.09
C LYS A 217 9.23 0.02 0.02
N GLU A 218 9.59 1.04 -0.72
CA GLU A 218 8.88 2.32 -0.72
C GLU A 218 7.44 2.17 -1.23
N ALA A 219 7.23 1.39 -2.30
CA ALA A 219 5.88 1.05 -2.76
C ALA A 219 5.06 0.38 -1.66
N ASN A 220 5.65 -0.54 -0.89
CA ASN A 220 5.00 -1.17 0.24
C ASN A 220 4.68 -0.17 1.36
N GLU A 221 5.53 0.80 1.62
CA GLU A 221 5.30 1.82 2.66
C GLU A 221 4.19 2.80 2.27
N TYR A 222 4.12 3.20 0.98
CA TYR A 222 3.22 4.26 0.54
C TYR A 222 1.89 3.77 -0.04
N PHE A 223 1.88 2.61 -0.68
CA PHE A 223 0.73 2.18 -1.49
C PHE A 223 0.07 0.88 -1.01
N SER A 224 0.49 0.34 0.14
CA SER A 224 -0.17 -0.85 0.71
C SER A 224 -1.59 -0.54 1.20
N SER A 225 -2.43 -1.53 1.00
CA SER A 225 -3.82 -1.56 1.42
C SER A 225 -4.15 -3.00 1.88
N TYR A 226 -5.19 -3.61 1.35
CA TYR A 226 -5.46 -5.05 1.52
C TYR A 226 -4.47 -5.95 0.73
N LEU A 227 -3.61 -5.34 -0.09
CA LEU A 227 -2.48 -5.99 -0.76
C LEU A 227 -1.18 -5.21 -0.49
N GLU A 228 -0.05 -5.86 -0.70
CA GLU A 228 1.25 -5.20 -0.62
C GLU A 228 1.38 -4.12 -1.69
N GLY A 229 1.95 -2.99 -1.35
CA GLY A 229 1.95 -1.80 -2.19
C GLY A 229 2.56 -2.00 -3.58
N TRP A 230 3.61 -2.81 -3.70
CA TRP A 230 4.23 -3.14 -4.98
C TRP A 230 3.29 -3.88 -5.96
N LYS A 231 2.23 -4.52 -5.44
CA LYS A 231 1.20 -5.21 -6.24
C LYS A 231 0.12 -4.27 -6.75
N SER A 232 0.03 -3.04 -6.23
CA SER A 232 -0.98 -2.05 -6.59
C SER A 232 -0.64 -1.34 -7.91
N ASP A 233 -1.62 -0.67 -8.49
CA ASP A 233 -1.42 0.13 -9.70
C ASP A 233 -0.39 1.25 -9.51
N ARG A 234 -0.43 1.95 -8.37
CA ARG A 234 0.60 2.93 -8.05
C ARG A 234 1.97 2.29 -7.83
N GLY A 235 1.98 1.12 -7.19
CA GLY A 235 3.21 0.38 -6.91
C GLY A 235 3.95 -0.08 -8.14
N ILE A 236 3.24 -0.59 -9.17
CA ILE A 236 3.93 -1.02 -10.39
C ILE A 236 4.51 0.16 -11.17
N ILE A 237 3.79 1.28 -11.26
CA ILE A 237 4.31 2.49 -11.91
C ILE A 237 5.53 3.00 -11.16
N PHE A 238 5.45 3.11 -9.84
CA PHE A 238 6.57 3.54 -9.00
C PHE A 238 7.79 2.61 -9.10
N THR A 239 7.57 1.30 -9.14
CA THR A 239 8.65 0.31 -9.24
C THR A 239 9.43 0.47 -10.55
N ILE A 240 8.72 0.63 -11.66
CA ILE A 240 9.35 0.70 -12.99
C ILE A 240 9.89 2.10 -13.30
N PHE A 241 9.11 3.15 -13.11
CA PHE A 241 9.48 4.51 -13.47
C PHE A 241 10.19 5.27 -12.34
N GLY A 242 10.07 4.85 -11.09
CA GLY A 242 10.59 5.56 -9.92
C GLY A 242 9.63 6.60 -9.38
N SER A 243 10.18 7.55 -8.62
CA SER A 243 9.38 8.68 -8.11
C SER A 243 8.99 9.61 -9.24
N PRO A 244 7.72 10.01 -9.36
CA PRO A 244 7.32 11.04 -10.30
C PRO A 244 7.96 12.39 -9.94
N ASP A 245 8.17 13.25 -10.96
CA ASP A 245 8.69 14.59 -10.75
C ASP A 245 7.65 15.50 -10.09
N ILE A 246 6.36 15.32 -10.45
CA ILE A 246 5.25 16.11 -9.92
C ILE A 246 4.09 15.16 -9.58
N VAL A 247 3.44 15.41 -8.43
CA VAL A 247 2.22 14.72 -8.00
C VAL A 247 1.15 15.74 -7.67
N TYR A 248 0.04 15.67 -8.41
CA TYR A 248 -1.19 16.36 -8.04
C TYR A 248 -2.12 15.42 -7.31
N LYS A 249 -2.51 15.77 -6.09
CA LYS A 249 -3.46 14.99 -5.27
C LYS A 249 -4.78 15.72 -5.15
N TYR A 250 -5.84 15.00 -5.48
CA TYR A 250 -7.22 15.39 -5.30
C TYR A 250 -7.89 14.41 -4.33
N HIS A 251 -9.09 14.72 -3.87
CA HIS A 251 -9.79 13.84 -2.92
C HIS A 251 -10.14 12.46 -3.53
N ASN A 252 -10.34 12.37 -4.82
CA ASN A 252 -10.74 11.16 -5.55
C ASN A 252 -9.76 10.71 -6.64
N SER A 253 -8.62 11.39 -6.79
CA SER A 253 -7.64 11.03 -7.82
C SER A 253 -6.24 11.54 -7.50
N GLU A 254 -5.25 10.94 -8.14
CA GLU A 254 -3.87 11.42 -8.19
C GLU A 254 -3.41 11.48 -9.65
N ILE A 255 -2.64 12.50 -10.00
CA ILE A 255 -1.97 12.61 -11.30
C ILE A 255 -0.47 12.66 -11.05
N TRP A 256 0.25 11.71 -11.64
CA TRP A 256 1.71 11.62 -11.56
C TRP A 256 2.32 12.00 -12.89
N ILE A 257 3.26 12.94 -12.86
CA ILE A 257 3.96 13.47 -14.04
C ILE A 257 5.43 13.10 -13.95
N TYR A 258 5.91 12.45 -15.00
CA TYR A 258 7.32 12.13 -15.23
C TYR A 258 7.82 13.05 -16.33
N GLY A 259 8.64 14.05 -15.99
CA GLY A 259 9.10 15.15 -16.84
C GLY A 259 8.60 16.52 -16.39
N GLU A 260 8.63 17.48 -17.30
CA GLU A 260 8.25 18.86 -17.03
C GLU A 260 6.74 19.07 -17.09
N GLU A 261 6.25 19.98 -16.26
CA GLU A 261 4.84 20.38 -16.29
C GLU A 261 4.48 21.04 -17.63
N ASN A 262 3.31 20.72 -18.15
CA ASN A 262 2.79 21.22 -19.44
C ASN A 262 3.64 20.85 -20.68
N ASN A 263 4.58 19.93 -20.56
CA ASN A 263 5.33 19.42 -21.70
C ASN A 263 4.59 18.20 -22.29
N LEU A 264 4.27 18.27 -23.58
CA LEU A 264 3.57 17.19 -24.29
C LEU A 264 4.36 15.88 -24.36
N MET A 265 5.67 15.93 -24.14
CA MET A 265 6.54 14.76 -24.11
C MET A 265 6.62 14.11 -22.72
N SER A 266 6.09 14.75 -21.69
CA SER A 266 6.04 14.20 -20.34
C SER A 266 5.02 13.09 -20.25
N LEU A 267 5.35 12.03 -19.48
CA LEU A 267 4.48 10.89 -19.26
C LEU A 267 3.61 11.13 -18.03
N ASN A 268 2.30 11.05 -18.22
CA ASN A 268 1.34 11.30 -17.17
C ASN A 268 0.53 10.04 -16.88
N PHE A 269 0.41 9.68 -15.59
CA PHE A 269 -0.46 8.61 -15.11
C PHE A 269 -1.54 9.20 -14.21
N THR A 270 -2.80 8.87 -14.49
CA THR A 270 -3.94 9.25 -13.65
C THR A 270 -4.42 8.03 -12.87
N PHE A 271 -4.54 8.19 -11.55
CA PHE A 271 -5.06 7.17 -10.66
C PHE A 271 -6.38 7.64 -10.07
N LEU A 272 -7.42 6.81 -10.14
CA LEU A 272 -8.74 7.08 -9.60
C LEU A 272 -8.92 6.31 -8.29
N LYS A 273 -9.37 7.00 -7.24
CA LYS A 273 -9.63 6.37 -5.94
C LYS A 273 -10.79 5.38 -6.07
N LEU A 274 -10.59 4.18 -5.55
CA LEU A 274 -11.63 3.17 -5.43
C LEU A 274 -12.23 3.22 -4.03
N GLU A 275 -13.53 3.46 -3.96
CA GLU A 275 -14.25 3.46 -2.70
C GLU A 275 -14.48 2.02 -2.23
N ASN A 276 -14.04 1.73 -1.02
CA ASN A 276 -14.30 0.47 -0.33
C ASN A 276 -14.24 0.69 1.19
N PRO A 277 -14.85 -0.18 2.03
CA PRO A 277 -14.90 0.03 3.47
C PRO A 277 -13.57 -0.26 4.18
N PHE A 278 -12.56 -0.79 3.50
CA PHE A 278 -11.35 -1.28 4.12
C PHE A 278 -10.22 -0.26 4.14
N THR A 279 -10.15 0.62 3.15
CA THR A 279 -9.01 1.54 3.02
C THR A 279 -9.33 2.74 2.15
N ASP A 280 -8.74 3.86 2.48
CA ASP A 280 -8.71 5.07 1.64
C ASP A 280 -7.52 5.09 0.67
N ASN A 281 -6.66 4.06 0.72
CA ASN A 281 -5.42 3.97 -0.05
C ASN A 281 -5.54 3.01 -1.24
N ASP A 282 -6.73 2.88 -1.81
CA ASP A 282 -6.99 2.04 -2.98
C ASP A 282 -7.23 2.90 -4.21
N PHE A 283 -6.38 2.73 -5.23
CA PHE A 283 -6.39 3.54 -6.43
C PHE A 283 -6.19 2.65 -7.66
N SER A 284 -7.02 2.84 -8.67
CA SER A 284 -6.91 2.19 -9.96
C SER A 284 -6.31 3.13 -10.99
N LEU A 285 -5.37 2.66 -11.78
CA LEU A 285 -4.81 3.40 -12.90
C LEU A 285 -5.88 3.54 -14.01
N ASP A 286 -6.02 4.74 -14.55
CA ASP A 286 -6.74 4.98 -15.80
C ASP A 286 -5.89 4.46 -16.97
N ARG A 287 -6.12 3.18 -17.30
CA ARG A 287 -5.30 2.43 -18.25
C ARG A 287 -5.57 2.83 -19.69
N SER A 288 -4.51 2.90 -20.48
CA SER A 288 -4.63 3.24 -21.90
C SER A 288 -3.56 2.54 -22.74
N PRO A 289 -3.88 2.04 -23.93
CA PRO A 289 -2.90 1.49 -24.86
C PRO A 289 -1.75 2.44 -25.19
N VAL A 290 -1.93 3.74 -25.01
CA VAL A 290 -0.89 4.77 -25.23
C VAL A 290 0.35 4.56 -24.35
N TYR A 291 0.20 3.93 -23.21
CA TYR A 291 1.32 3.66 -22.28
C TYR A 291 2.25 2.52 -22.75
N SER A 292 1.87 1.73 -23.76
CA SER A 292 2.63 0.52 -24.13
C SER A 292 4.08 0.81 -24.50
N ASN A 293 4.32 1.80 -25.35
CA ASN A 293 5.68 2.16 -25.77
C ASN A 293 6.55 2.62 -24.60
N ASN A 294 6.01 3.50 -23.75
CA ASN A 294 6.74 4.02 -22.59
C ASN A 294 7.04 2.91 -21.58
N TRP A 295 6.09 2.00 -21.37
CA TRP A 295 6.27 0.86 -20.49
C TRP A 295 7.40 -0.07 -20.99
N TYR A 296 7.32 -0.51 -22.23
CA TYR A 296 8.35 -1.40 -22.80
C TYR A 296 9.72 -0.73 -22.81
N GLN A 297 9.79 0.56 -23.14
CA GLN A 297 11.04 1.31 -23.09
C GLN A 297 11.62 1.35 -21.68
N ALA A 298 10.80 1.60 -20.65
CA ALA A 298 11.26 1.61 -19.26
C ALA A 298 11.72 0.21 -18.80
N VAL A 299 10.98 -0.85 -19.15
CA VAL A 299 11.39 -2.23 -18.87
C VAL A 299 12.70 -2.59 -19.59
N ASP A 300 12.86 -2.19 -20.85
CA ASP A 300 14.12 -2.42 -21.60
C ASP A 300 15.32 -1.71 -20.98
N ILE A 301 15.14 -0.51 -20.41
CA ILE A 301 16.19 0.19 -19.67
C ILE A 301 16.66 -0.64 -18.47
N TRP A 302 15.73 -1.22 -17.69
CA TRP A 302 16.06 -2.14 -16.61
C TRP A 302 16.80 -3.39 -17.13
N ARG A 303 16.31 -3.99 -18.22
CA ARG A 303 16.90 -5.19 -18.83
C ARG A 303 18.28 -4.95 -19.43
N GLN A 304 18.61 -3.72 -19.77
CA GLN A 304 19.96 -3.30 -20.20
C GLN A 304 20.89 -2.96 -19.01
N GLY A 305 20.49 -3.28 -17.77
CA GLY A 305 21.27 -3.00 -16.59
C GLY A 305 21.34 -1.49 -16.27
N ARG A 306 20.33 -0.73 -16.66
CA ARG A 306 20.21 0.71 -16.37
C ARG A 306 18.96 0.96 -15.54
N VAL A 307 18.87 2.12 -14.94
CA VAL A 307 17.71 2.56 -14.15
C VAL A 307 16.99 3.65 -14.93
N TYR A 308 15.69 3.51 -15.00
CA TYR A 308 14.82 4.54 -15.58
C TYR A 308 14.72 5.73 -14.62
#